data_e3fdd13815c6a9f7195cc08c1cccb4a6
#
_entry.id   e3fdd13815c6a9f7195cc08c1cccb4a6
#
_cell.length_a   1.000
_cell.length_b   1.000
_cell.length_c   1.000
_cell.angle_alpha   90.00
_cell.angle_beta   90.00
_cell.angle_gamma   90.00
#
_symmetry.space_group_name_H-M   'P 1'
#
loop_
_entity.id
_entity.type
_entity.pdbx_description
1 polymer ?
#
loop_
_entity_poly.entity_id
_entity_poly.type
_entity_poly.pdbx_seq_one_letter_code
_entity_poly.pdbx_strand_id
1 'polypeptide(L)'
;MSIYHLDEFSRILYEKMTRLNPAIADMEPYEFRYALNNLVPQGGWASVKPDKKEDIEKRVNDRGFYNGIQIKPRQDDRIVLDENILRLAQMLFVGLVTGEYDEKWVQTHFFFDVRGFFFLHRTVYFTDIVLAHLGGKPFKSFEQKQKRLERCQDIGYKEFKEANAEVDGVLIESIQKLIAVRGTPILLAVAGPTAAGKTEIVARLRHVFEQAGQHVSSIEMDNFLTDRDYREEKGIFTLGKEALHFELFEQSLEDITHGKKISIPRYDFIFATSSHDLNGNLKPGGVPIEIEPADIIFIEGNFPFLLEEVIHLIGIKVVYLTDDPIRLKRKWKRDIDYRKKYEPTYFRNRFFKDQFIMAEIAYRPQMAVCDMIVDTTGAALWTTPEVAEILAKV
;
A
#
# COMPACT_ATOMS: atom_id res chain seq x y z
N MET A 1 -36.31 -2.42 3.71
CA MET A 1 -36.63 -1.48 4.81
C MET A 1 -36.21 -0.09 4.38
N SER A 2 -37.07 0.90 4.52
CA SER A 2 -36.80 2.25 4.00
C SER A 2 -35.87 3.02 4.96
N ILE A 3 -35.08 3.91 4.41
CA ILE A 3 -34.23 4.94 5.09
C ILE A 3 -35.04 5.75 6.14
N TYR A 4 -36.37 5.78 6.04
CA TYR A 4 -37.31 6.46 6.94
C TYR A 4 -37.34 5.93 8.40
N HIS A 5 -36.65 4.85 8.70
CA HIS A 5 -36.54 4.31 10.08
C HIS A 5 -35.26 4.74 10.82
N LEU A 6 -34.41 5.54 10.19
CA LEU A 6 -33.26 6.16 10.85
C LEU A 6 -33.72 7.43 11.58
N ASP A 7 -33.12 7.73 12.75
CA ASP A 7 -33.22 9.04 13.35
C ASP A 7 -32.58 10.10 12.42
N GLU A 8 -32.87 11.37 12.69
CA GLU A 8 -32.45 12.48 11.80
C GLU A 8 -30.91 12.52 11.63
N PHE A 9 -30.15 12.36 12.72
CA PHE A 9 -28.68 12.33 12.65
C PHE A 9 -28.19 11.18 11.77
N SER A 10 -28.68 9.98 12.03
CA SER A 10 -28.29 8.77 11.29
C SER A 10 -28.68 8.87 9.80
N ARG A 11 -29.81 9.51 9.48
CA ARG A 11 -30.25 9.71 8.10
C ARG A 11 -29.33 10.67 7.36
N ILE A 12 -29.04 11.83 7.95
CA ILE A 12 -28.13 12.83 7.35
C ILE A 12 -26.74 12.23 7.19
N LEU A 13 -26.25 11.51 8.22
CA LEU A 13 -24.96 10.84 8.15
C LEU A 13 -24.92 9.80 7.04
N TYR A 14 -25.96 8.95 6.92
CA TYR A 14 -26.05 7.94 5.86
C TYR A 14 -25.95 8.57 4.46
N GLU A 15 -26.71 9.63 4.20
CA GLU A 15 -26.69 10.34 2.93
C GLU A 15 -25.29 10.90 2.60
N LYS A 16 -24.63 11.51 3.57
CA LYS A 16 -23.27 12.07 3.41
C LYS A 16 -22.22 10.96 3.25
N MET A 17 -22.30 9.92 4.06
CA MET A 17 -21.39 8.78 4.00
C MET A 17 -21.50 8.00 2.68
N THR A 18 -22.70 7.88 2.12
CA THR A 18 -22.91 7.27 0.79
C THR A 18 -22.21 8.05 -0.32
N ARG A 19 -22.14 9.38 -0.21
CA ARG A 19 -21.35 10.21 -1.15
C ARG A 19 -19.83 10.04 -0.97
N LEU A 20 -19.38 9.86 0.26
CA LEU A 20 -17.96 9.62 0.56
C LEU A 20 -17.49 8.21 0.15
N ASN A 21 -18.35 7.22 0.34
CA ASN A 21 -18.09 5.83 -0.01
C ASN A 21 -19.37 5.18 -0.58
N PRO A 22 -19.48 5.06 -1.91
CA PRO A 22 -20.65 4.49 -2.56
C PRO A 22 -21.02 3.07 -2.10
N ALA A 23 -20.05 2.29 -1.58
CA ALA A 23 -20.34 0.96 -1.05
C ALA A 23 -21.29 0.96 0.17
N ILE A 24 -21.51 2.11 0.80
CA ILE A 24 -22.48 2.25 1.88
C ILE A 24 -23.92 2.20 1.33
N ALA A 25 -24.14 2.56 0.07
CA ALA A 25 -25.44 2.44 -0.57
C ALA A 25 -25.95 1.00 -0.66
N ASP A 26 -25.02 0.02 -0.65
CA ASP A 26 -25.34 -1.41 -0.69
C ASP A 26 -25.68 -1.98 0.72
N MET A 27 -25.47 -1.16 1.78
CA MET A 27 -25.85 -1.54 3.14
C MET A 27 -27.35 -1.33 3.36
N GLU A 28 -27.98 -2.32 4.00
CA GLU A 28 -29.34 -2.12 4.49
C GLU A 28 -29.36 -1.11 5.66
N PRO A 29 -30.39 -0.24 5.79
CA PRO A 29 -30.45 0.75 6.86
C PRO A 29 -30.30 0.20 8.29
N TYR A 30 -30.69 -1.06 8.52
CA TYR A 30 -30.50 -1.70 9.83
C TYR A 30 -29.04 -2.06 10.08
N GLU A 31 -28.28 -2.44 9.04
CA GLU A 31 -26.85 -2.75 9.13
C GLU A 31 -26.07 -1.47 9.46
N PHE A 32 -26.39 -0.38 8.77
CA PHE A 32 -25.83 0.94 9.03
C PHE A 32 -26.09 1.37 10.48
N ARG A 33 -27.33 1.27 10.94
CA ARG A 33 -27.69 1.59 12.34
C ARG A 33 -27.00 0.71 13.36
N TYR A 34 -26.90 -0.60 13.08
CA TYR A 34 -26.20 -1.54 13.97
C TYR A 34 -24.71 -1.17 14.07
N ALA A 35 -24.05 -0.88 12.96
CA ALA A 35 -22.66 -0.44 12.94
C ALA A 35 -22.47 0.88 13.68
N LEU A 36 -23.38 1.85 13.47
CA LEU A 36 -23.35 3.16 14.13
C LEU A 36 -23.54 3.07 15.64
N ASN A 37 -24.36 2.14 16.13
CA ASN A 37 -24.59 1.94 17.56
C ASN A 37 -23.31 1.57 18.33
N ASN A 38 -22.30 1.01 17.67
CA ASN A 38 -21.00 0.75 18.31
C ASN A 38 -20.18 2.02 18.56
N LEU A 39 -20.58 3.14 17.95
CA LEU A 39 -19.85 4.40 17.98
C LEU A 39 -20.62 5.51 18.74
N VAL A 40 -21.86 5.24 19.15
CA VAL A 40 -22.66 6.25 19.84
C VAL A 40 -21.98 6.67 21.14
N PRO A 41 -21.71 7.99 21.34
CA PRO A 41 -21.12 8.50 22.57
C PRO A 41 -22.03 8.24 23.78
N GLN A 42 -21.46 8.07 24.96
CA GLN A 42 -22.21 7.86 26.19
C GLN A 42 -23.23 8.99 26.47
N GLY A 43 -22.91 10.23 26.08
CA GLY A 43 -23.80 11.39 26.18
C GLY A 43 -24.64 11.68 24.93
N GLY A 44 -24.68 10.75 23.95
CA GLY A 44 -25.29 10.98 22.65
C GLY A 44 -24.46 11.88 21.73
N TRP A 45 -24.85 11.98 20.46
CA TRP A 45 -24.10 12.74 19.44
C TRP A 45 -23.95 14.24 19.76
N ALA A 46 -24.93 14.83 20.44
CA ALA A 46 -24.88 16.24 20.86
C ALA A 46 -23.79 16.56 21.89
N SER A 47 -23.23 15.53 22.56
CA SER A 47 -22.13 15.70 23.52
C SER A 47 -20.76 15.84 22.83
N VAL A 48 -20.65 15.49 21.56
CA VAL A 48 -19.41 15.53 20.80
C VAL A 48 -19.21 16.92 20.21
N LYS A 49 -18.08 17.53 20.52
CA LYS A 49 -17.64 18.78 19.90
C LYS A 49 -16.52 18.46 18.91
N PRO A 50 -16.69 18.73 17.61
CA PRO A 50 -15.64 18.59 16.62
C PRO A 50 -14.45 19.51 16.94
N ASP A 51 -13.24 18.98 16.83
CA ASP A 51 -12.01 19.77 16.89
C ASP A 51 -11.82 20.53 15.56
N LYS A 52 -10.99 21.56 15.52
CA LYS A 52 -10.63 22.22 14.26
C LYS A 52 -9.93 21.26 13.31
N LYS A 53 -10.12 21.46 12.00
CA LYS A 53 -9.51 20.62 10.95
C LYS A 53 -7.99 20.52 11.12
N GLU A 54 -7.34 21.64 11.36
CA GLU A 54 -5.87 21.73 11.53
C GLU A 54 -5.37 20.92 12.73
N ASP A 55 -6.13 20.89 13.82
CA ASP A 55 -5.78 20.12 15.02
C ASP A 55 -5.94 18.60 14.78
N ILE A 56 -6.96 18.21 14.01
CA ILE A 56 -7.14 16.82 13.60
C ILE A 56 -6.01 16.39 12.68
N GLU A 57 -5.69 17.18 11.64
CA GLU A 57 -4.60 16.90 10.70
C GLU A 57 -3.27 16.75 11.41
N LYS A 58 -2.94 17.67 12.32
CA LYS A 58 -1.72 17.59 13.13
C LYS A 58 -1.67 16.30 13.95
N ARG A 59 -2.78 15.95 14.61
CA ARG A 59 -2.85 14.75 15.44
C ARG A 59 -2.72 13.46 14.65
N VAL A 60 -3.43 13.32 13.51
CA VAL A 60 -3.37 12.12 12.68
C VAL A 60 -2.08 12.00 11.87
N ASN A 61 -1.28 13.06 11.80
CA ASN A 61 0.07 13.04 11.22
C ASN A 61 1.15 12.75 12.28
N ASP A 62 0.79 12.63 13.56
CA ASP A 62 1.73 12.28 14.62
C ASP A 62 1.90 10.76 14.72
N ARG A 63 3.15 10.29 14.69
CA ARG A 63 3.49 8.87 14.90
C ARG A 63 2.94 8.32 16.22
N GLY A 64 2.92 9.14 17.27
CA GLY A 64 2.41 8.78 18.57
C GLY A 64 0.95 8.35 18.53
N PHE A 65 0.14 8.98 17.67
CA PHE A 65 -1.26 8.64 17.48
C PHE A 65 -1.44 7.18 17.02
N TYR A 66 -0.63 6.72 16.07
CA TYR A 66 -0.75 5.39 15.48
C TYR A 66 -0.09 4.30 16.33
N ASN A 67 0.96 4.61 17.06
CA ASN A 67 1.65 3.64 17.93
C ASN A 67 0.77 3.14 19.07
N GLY A 68 -0.16 3.96 19.55
CA GLY A 68 -1.09 3.62 20.62
C GLY A 68 -2.35 2.89 20.15
N ILE A 69 -2.65 2.91 18.85
CA ILE A 69 -3.92 2.38 18.35
C ILE A 69 -4.01 0.87 18.52
N GLN A 70 -5.05 0.43 19.20
CA GLN A 70 -5.43 -0.96 19.35
C GLN A 70 -6.91 -1.13 19.02
N ILE A 71 -7.21 -2.04 18.09
CA ILE A 71 -8.57 -2.47 17.80
C ILE A 71 -8.74 -3.86 18.41
N LYS A 72 -9.54 -3.98 19.46
CA LYS A 72 -9.78 -5.24 20.15
C LYS A 72 -10.87 -6.05 19.45
N PRO A 73 -10.83 -7.39 19.52
CA PRO A 73 -11.90 -8.22 19.03
C PRO A 73 -13.21 -7.92 19.75
N ARG A 74 -14.33 -8.39 19.18
CA ARG A 74 -15.65 -8.26 19.80
C ARG A 74 -15.63 -8.74 21.26
N GLN A 75 -16.09 -7.85 22.11
CA GLN A 75 -16.45 -8.18 23.48
C GLN A 75 -17.96 -7.98 23.58
N ASP A 76 -18.70 -9.00 23.96
CA ASP A 76 -20.18 -8.98 24.04
C ASP A 76 -20.85 -8.50 22.75
N ASP A 77 -20.46 -9.07 21.61
CA ASP A 77 -20.92 -8.69 20.25
C ASP A 77 -20.64 -7.25 19.81
N ARG A 78 -19.84 -6.51 20.53
CA ARG A 78 -19.44 -5.15 20.17
C ARG A 78 -17.99 -5.09 19.73
N ILE A 79 -17.72 -4.25 18.72
CA ILE A 79 -16.35 -3.89 18.33
C ILE A 79 -15.83 -2.88 19.35
N VAL A 80 -14.75 -3.22 20.04
CA VAL A 80 -14.07 -2.29 20.93
C VAL A 80 -12.98 -1.57 20.15
N LEU A 81 -13.20 -0.30 19.86
CA LEU A 81 -12.22 0.59 19.24
C LEU A 81 -11.32 1.20 20.31
N ASP A 82 -10.09 1.49 19.92
CA ASP A 82 -9.23 2.41 20.67
C ASP A 82 -9.92 3.76 20.87
N GLU A 83 -9.75 4.36 22.04
CA GLU A 83 -10.42 5.62 22.39
C GLU A 83 -10.11 6.75 21.42
N ASN A 84 -8.88 6.83 20.89
CA ASN A 84 -8.48 7.87 19.94
C ASN A 84 -9.20 7.69 18.59
N ILE A 85 -9.33 6.44 18.13
CA ILE A 85 -10.07 6.13 16.88
C ILE A 85 -11.56 6.34 17.08
N LEU A 86 -12.12 5.92 18.22
CA LEU A 86 -13.53 6.14 18.53
C LEU A 86 -13.84 7.64 18.54
N ARG A 87 -13.04 8.43 19.26
CA ARG A 87 -13.22 9.88 19.33
C ARG A 87 -13.06 10.54 17.96
N LEU A 88 -12.08 10.14 17.17
CA LEU A 88 -11.90 10.64 15.81
C LEU A 88 -13.13 10.35 14.94
N ALA A 89 -13.62 9.11 14.93
CA ALA A 89 -14.81 8.73 14.17
C ALA A 89 -16.05 9.53 14.60
N GLN A 90 -16.26 9.69 15.91
CA GLN A 90 -17.35 10.48 16.46
C GLN A 90 -17.29 11.95 16.02
N MET A 91 -16.11 12.58 16.09
CA MET A 91 -15.93 13.97 15.63
C MET A 91 -16.14 14.11 14.12
N LEU A 92 -15.64 13.17 13.32
CA LEU A 92 -15.84 13.20 11.87
C LEU A 92 -17.32 13.05 11.51
N PHE A 93 -18.06 12.18 12.21
CA PHE A 93 -19.49 12.01 11.99
C PHE A 93 -20.29 13.27 12.37
N VAL A 94 -20.03 13.81 13.56
CA VAL A 94 -20.71 15.04 14.00
C VAL A 94 -20.35 16.21 13.09
N GLY A 95 -19.06 16.40 12.78
CA GLY A 95 -18.63 17.48 11.89
C GLY A 95 -19.22 17.38 10.47
N LEU A 96 -19.39 16.16 9.94
CA LEU A 96 -20.09 15.93 8.69
C LEU A 96 -21.57 16.32 8.79
N VAL A 97 -22.27 15.90 9.84
CA VAL A 97 -23.72 16.16 10.01
C VAL A 97 -23.97 17.63 10.24
N THR A 98 -23.17 18.29 11.07
CA THR A 98 -23.29 19.74 11.37
C THR A 98 -22.80 20.65 10.23
N GLY A 99 -21.98 20.09 9.31
CA GLY A 99 -21.36 20.87 8.24
C GLY A 99 -20.06 21.57 8.64
N GLU A 100 -19.54 21.34 9.85
CA GLU A 100 -18.23 21.84 10.27
C GLU A 100 -17.09 21.22 9.44
N TYR A 101 -17.28 19.98 9.02
CA TYR A 101 -16.37 19.31 8.08
C TYR A 101 -17.09 19.12 6.74
N ASP A 102 -16.50 19.70 5.68
CA ASP A 102 -17.00 19.44 4.34
C ASP A 102 -16.59 18.06 3.83
N GLU A 103 -17.42 17.49 2.97
CA GLU A 103 -17.25 16.14 2.43
C GLU A 103 -15.92 15.99 1.69
N LYS A 104 -15.49 17.05 0.97
CA LYS A 104 -14.23 17.03 0.21
C LYS A 104 -13.02 16.92 1.12
N TRP A 105 -13.00 17.65 2.24
CA TRP A 105 -11.92 17.56 3.21
C TRP A 105 -11.86 16.17 3.84
N VAL A 106 -13.01 15.62 4.26
CA VAL A 106 -13.05 14.24 4.81
C VAL A 106 -12.58 13.24 3.76
N GLN A 107 -13.02 13.35 2.52
CA GLN A 107 -12.63 12.45 1.44
C GLN A 107 -11.13 12.54 1.11
N THR A 108 -10.53 13.73 1.24
CA THR A 108 -9.10 13.95 0.97
C THR A 108 -8.22 13.29 2.05
N HIS A 109 -8.62 13.37 3.31
CA HIS A 109 -7.77 12.97 4.43
C HIS A 109 -8.10 11.60 5.01
N PHE A 110 -9.32 11.10 4.79
CA PHE A 110 -9.78 9.86 5.39
C PHE A 110 -10.47 8.97 4.37
N PHE A 111 -10.42 7.66 4.60
CA PHE A 111 -11.35 6.73 4.02
C PHE A 111 -12.12 5.99 5.12
N PHE A 112 -13.29 5.52 4.77
CA PHE A 112 -14.23 4.91 5.69
C PHE A 112 -14.25 3.40 5.53
N ASP A 113 -13.95 2.65 6.60
CA ASP A 113 -14.06 1.19 6.58
C ASP A 113 -15.47 0.78 7.01
N VAL A 114 -16.31 0.41 6.04
CA VAL A 114 -17.70 -0.03 6.25
C VAL A 114 -17.83 -1.21 7.22
N ARG A 115 -16.82 -2.09 7.30
CA ARG A 115 -16.85 -3.25 8.19
C ARG A 115 -16.61 -2.92 9.65
N GLY A 116 -15.82 -1.90 9.92
CA GLY A 116 -15.50 -1.41 11.27
C GLY A 116 -16.25 -0.13 11.62
N PHE A 117 -16.84 0.54 10.63
CA PHE A 117 -17.54 1.82 10.76
C PHE A 117 -16.69 2.90 11.42
N PHE A 118 -15.43 2.99 11.03
CA PHE A 118 -14.48 3.98 11.52
C PHE A 118 -13.65 4.53 10.35
N PHE A 119 -13.13 5.73 10.55
CA PHE A 119 -12.26 6.38 9.57
C PHE A 119 -10.81 5.95 9.73
N LEU A 120 -10.15 5.78 8.58
CA LEU A 120 -8.71 5.59 8.48
C LEU A 120 -8.11 6.83 7.82
N HIS A 121 -7.02 7.32 8.38
CA HIS A 121 -6.30 8.43 7.75
C HIS A 121 -5.73 8.00 6.39
N ARG A 122 -6.02 8.77 5.35
CA ARG A 122 -5.47 8.53 4.02
C ARG A 122 -4.00 8.93 3.99
N THR A 123 -3.16 8.00 3.61
CA THR A 123 -1.73 8.29 3.47
C THR A 123 -1.50 9.23 2.28
N VAL A 124 -0.84 10.35 2.53
CA VAL A 124 -0.45 11.31 1.48
C VAL A 124 0.91 10.91 0.93
N TYR A 125 0.96 10.51 -0.34
CA TYR A 125 2.20 10.10 -1.01
C TYR A 125 2.87 11.25 -1.77
N PHE A 126 2.11 12.06 -2.50
CA PHE A 126 2.63 13.14 -3.35
C PHE A 126 2.88 14.41 -2.53
N THR A 127 4.02 14.46 -1.85
CA THR A 127 4.49 15.65 -1.15
C THR A 127 5.14 16.64 -2.12
N ASP A 128 5.37 17.88 -1.70
CA ASP A 128 6.04 18.90 -2.53
C ASP A 128 7.41 18.43 -3.05
N ILE A 129 8.16 17.68 -2.23
CA ILE A 129 9.46 17.11 -2.61
C ILE A 129 9.28 16.09 -3.75
N VAL A 130 8.31 15.19 -3.60
CA VAL A 130 7.99 14.18 -4.63
C VAL A 130 7.50 14.84 -5.91
N LEU A 131 6.61 15.82 -5.80
CA LEU A 131 6.10 16.56 -6.97
C LEU A 131 7.21 17.33 -7.68
N ALA A 132 8.10 17.99 -6.94
CA ALA A 132 9.25 18.69 -7.51
C ALA A 132 10.18 17.72 -8.26
N HIS A 133 10.46 16.54 -7.70
CA HIS A 133 11.26 15.50 -8.33
C HIS A 133 10.63 14.99 -9.66
N LEU A 134 9.30 14.88 -9.71
CA LEU A 134 8.55 14.39 -10.86
C LEU A 134 8.07 15.49 -11.84
N GLY A 135 8.62 16.70 -11.77
CA GLY A 135 8.27 17.79 -12.66
C GLY A 135 6.88 18.40 -12.46
N GLY A 136 6.24 18.14 -11.32
CA GLY A 136 5.01 18.80 -10.85
C GLY A 136 3.69 18.35 -11.49
N LYS A 137 3.73 17.51 -12.53
CA LYS A 137 2.53 16.99 -13.22
C LYS A 137 2.76 15.58 -13.75
N PRO A 138 1.69 14.79 -13.95
CA PRO A 138 1.80 13.48 -14.57
C PRO A 138 2.38 13.59 -16.00
N PHE A 139 3.23 12.64 -16.38
CA PHE A 139 3.65 12.45 -17.76
C PHE A 139 2.47 12.05 -18.65
N LYS A 140 1.61 11.16 -18.14
CA LYS A 140 0.38 10.73 -18.82
C LYS A 140 -0.74 10.45 -17.82
N SER A 141 -1.94 10.92 -18.11
CA SER A 141 -3.17 10.63 -17.39
C SER A 141 -4.14 9.80 -18.23
N PHE A 142 -4.97 8.97 -17.56
CA PHE A 142 -5.85 7.99 -18.20
C PHE A 142 -7.31 8.24 -17.83
N GLU A 143 -7.96 9.14 -18.54
CA GLU A 143 -9.35 9.56 -18.28
C GLU A 143 -10.37 8.40 -18.29
N GLN A 144 -10.20 7.43 -19.18
CA GLN A 144 -11.12 6.29 -19.27
C GLN A 144 -11.09 5.44 -18.01
N LYS A 145 -9.91 5.25 -17.43
CA LYS A 145 -9.78 4.54 -16.17
C LYS A 145 -10.41 5.31 -15.01
N GLN A 146 -10.20 6.62 -14.93
CA GLN A 146 -10.82 7.46 -13.91
C GLN A 146 -12.35 7.34 -13.95
N LYS A 147 -12.97 7.48 -15.13
CA LYS A 147 -14.42 7.29 -15.32
C LYS A 147 -14.90 5.88 -14.97
N ARG A 148 -14.08 4.87 -15.17
CA ARG A 148 -14.40 3.48 -14.83
C ARG A 148 -14.34 3.23 -13.34
N LEU A 149 -13.33 3.79 -12.65
CA LEU A 149 -13.21 3.74 -11.18
C LEU A 149 -14.36 4.46 -10.48
N GLU A 150 -14.81 5.59 -11.01
CA GLU A 150 -15.97 6.33 -10.49
C GLU A 150 -17.28 5.53 -10.59
N ARG A 151 -17.37 4.58 -11.52
CA ARG A 151 -18.56 3.75 -11.74
C ARG A 151 -18.51 2.40 -11.04
N CYS A 152 -17.32 1.93 -10.66
CA CYS A 152 -17.14 0.63 -10.01
C CYS A 152 -17.25 0.76 -8.50
N GLN A 153 -18.38 0.33 -7.97
CA GLN A 153 -18.63 0.29 -6.51
C GLN A 153 -17.85 -0.84 -5.81
N ASP A 154 -17.60 -1.93 -6.51
CA ASP A 154 -16.84 -3.07 -5.99
C ASP A 154 -15.81 -3.59 -7.01
N ILE A 155 -14.55 -3.18 -6.83
CA ILE A 155 -13.47 -3.61 -7.70
C ILE A 155 -12.94 -4.97 -7.22
N GLY A 156 -13.42 -6.04 -7.81
CA GLY A 156 -12.87 -7.39 -7.66
C GLY A 156 -11.45 -7.49 -8.25
N TYR A 157 -10.75 -8.56 -7.89
CA TYR A 157 -9.36 -8.77 -8.35
C TYR A 157 -9.23 -8.82 -9.89
N LYS A 158 -10.19 -9.46 -10.60
CA LYS A 158 -10.20 -9.53 -12.07
C LYS A 158 -10.44 -8.16 -12.71
N GLU A 159 -11.43 -7.44 -12.21
CA GLU A 159 -11.79 -6.10 -12.73
C GLU A 159 -10.67 -5.10 -12.49
N PHE A 160 -9.93 -5.25 -11.41
CA PHE A 160 -8.77 -4.41 -11.14
C PHE A 160 -7.62 -4.68 -12.13
N LYS A 161 -7.37 -5.92 -12.50
CA LYS A 161 -6.38 -6.28 -13.52
C LYS A 161 -6.72 -5.68 -14.88
N GLU A 162 -7.98 -5.74 -15.27
CA GLU A 162 -8.49 -5.12 -16.49
C GLU A 162 -8.46 -3.59 -16.41
N ALA A 163 -8.84 -3.02 -15.26
CA ALA A 163 -8.82 -1.58 -15.05
C ALA A 163 -7.40 -0.98 -15.11
N ASN A 164 -6.38 -1.74 -14.74
CA ASN A 164 -4.98 -1.29 -14.81
C ASN A 164 -4.31 -1.58 -16.17
N ALA A 165 -4.93 -2.34 -17.06
CA ALA A 165 -4.28 -2.82 -18.28
C ALA A 165 -3.71 -1.68 -19.14
N GLU A 166 -4.40 -0.55 -19.21
CA GLU A 166 -3.97 0.62 -19.97
C GLU A 166 -2.75 1.31 -19.34
N VAL A 167 -2.78 1.53 -18.03
CA VAL A 167 -1.65 2.14 -17.28
C VAL A 167 -0.45 1.22 -17.29
N ASP A 168 -0.67 -0.07 -17.08
CA ASP A 168 0.39 -1.09 -17.11
C ASP A 168 1.00 -1.22 -18.51
N GLY A 169 0.19 -1.11 -19.57
CA GLY A 169 0.68 -1.11 -20.96
C GLY A 169 1.65 0.04 -21.23
N VAL A 170 1.30 1.24 -20.80
CA VAL A 170 2.20 2.41 -20.96
C VAL A 170 3.44 2.29 -20.07
N LEU A 171 3.33 1.73 -18.86
CA LEU A 171 4.51 1.45 -18.06
C LEU A 171 5.45 0.48 -18.76
N ILE A 172 4.92 -0.63 -19.28
CA ILE A 172 5.72 -1.64 -20.00
C ILE A 172 6.46 -1.01 -21.19
N GLU A 173 5.75 -0.24 -22.01
CA GLU A 173 6.35 0.49 -23.15
C GLU A 173 7.45 1.46 -22.67
N SER A 174 7.20 2.20 -21.58
CA SER A 174 8.16 3.14 -21.01
C SER A 174 9.43 2.43 -20.53
N ILE A 175 9.28 1.27 -19.86
CA ILE A 175 10.41 0.47 -19.42
C ILE A 175 11.21 -0.08 -20.60
N GLN A 176 10.55 -0.56 -21.66
CA GLN A 176 11.22 -1.03 -22.87
C GLN A 176 12.08 0.07 -23.49
N LYS A 177 11.56 1.29 -23.61
CA LYS A 177 12.29 2.45 -24.11
C LYS A 177 13.48 2.81 -23.23
N LEU A 178 13.31 2.79 -21.89
CA LEU A 178 14.39 3.05 -20.95
C LEU A 178 15.50 2.00 -21.05
N ILE A 179 15.15 0.71 -21.15
CA ILE A 179 16.14 -0.37 -21.31
C ILE A 179 16.88 -0.21 -22.64
N ALA A 180 16.20 0.17 -23.73
CA ALA A 180 16.84 0.41 -25.02
C ALA A 180 17.91 1.52 -24.95
N VAL A 181 17.72 2.51 -24.07
CA VAL A 181 18.68 3.62 -23.88
C VAL A 181 19.76 3.28 -22.86
N ARG A 182 19.39 2.63 -21.72
CA ARG A 182 20.30 2.35 -20.62
C ARG A 182 21.13 1.07 -20.81
N GLY A 183 20.64 0.16 -21.67
CA GLY A 183 21.31 -1.11 -21.98
C GLY A 183 21.02 -2.23 -21.00
N THR A 184 21.57 -3.41 -21.29
CA THR A 184 21.55 -4.62 -20.46
C THR A 184 22.98 -5.10 -20.19
N PRO A 185 23.28 -5.86 -19.10
CA PRO A 185 22.33 -6.27 -18.07
C PRO A 185 21.88 -5.11 -17.19
N ILE A 186 20.64 -5.17 -16.69
CA ILE A 186 20.07 -4.09 -15.89
C ILE A 186 19.25 -4.63 -14.70
N LEU A 187 19.43 -4.02 -13.51
CA LEU A 187 18.53 -4.20 -12.38
C LEU A 187 17.37 -3.21 -12.48
N LEU A 188 16.16 -3.72 -12.42
CA LEU A 188 14.93 -2.96 -12.42
C LEU A 188 14.17 -3.21 -11.10
N ALA A 189 14.07 -2.17 -10.27
CA ALA A 189 13.36 -2.30 -9.00
C ALA A 189 11.93 -1.77 -9.09
N VAL A 190 10.98 -2.56 -8.57
CA VAL A 190 9.57 -2.19 -8.41
C VAL A 190 9.26 -2.11 -6.92
N ALA A 191 9.25 -0.90 -6.40
CA ALA A 191 8.90 -0.59 -5.02
C ALA A 191 7.41 -0.27 -4.88
N GLY A 192 6.94 -0.31 -3.66
CA GLY A 192 5.60 0.18 -3.34
C GLY A 192 4.98 -0.53 -2.16
N PRO A 193 3.86 -0.01 -1.66
CA PRO A 193 3.22 -0.54 -0.49
C PRO A 193 2.72 -1.98 -0.69
N THR A 194 2.53 -2.67 0.44
CA THR A 194 1.96 -4.03 0.42
C THR A 194 0.59 -4.03 -0.28
N ALA A 195 0.32 -5.06 -1.07
CA ALA A 195 -0.92 -5.23 -1.86
C ALA A 195 -1.17 -4.15 -2.93
N ALA A 196 -0.17 -3.38 -3.33
CA ALA A 196 -0.29 -2.43 -4.44
C ALA A 196 -0.43 -3.11 -5.81
N GLY A 197 0.09 -4.32 -5.98
CA GLY A 197 0.07 -5.06 -7.24
C GLY A 197 1.46 -5.23 -7.88
N LYS A 198 2.53 -5.07 -7.09
CA LYS A 198 3.91 -5.20 -7.57
C LYS A 198 4.19 -6.53 -8.25
N THR A 199 3.85 -7.63 -7.58
CA THR A 199 4.08 -8.99 -8.09
C THR A 199 3.36 -9.23 -9.42
N GLU A 200 2.14 -8.72 -9.55
CA GLU A 200 1.38 -8.84 -10.79
C GLU A 200 2.01 -8.06 -11.94
N ILE A 201 2.48 -6.83 -11.70
CA ILE A 201 3.10 -6.04 -12.76
C ILE A 201 4.49 -6.60 -13.12
N VAL A 202 5.26 -7.09 -12.16
CA VAL A 202 6.53 -7.77 -12.43
C VAL A 202 6.31 -9.03 -13.26
N ALA A 203 5.30 -9.84 -12.93
CA ALA A 203 4.96 -11.02 -13.74
C ALA A 203 4.58 -10.67 -15.19
N ARG A 204 3.87 -9.56 -15.41
CA ARG A 204 3.53 -9.08 -16.77
C ARG A 204 4.76 -8.58 -17.52
N LEU A 205 5.61 -7.79 -16.86
CA LEU A 205 6.88 -7.32 -17.44
C LEU A 205 7.75 -8.48 -17.85
N ARG A 206 7.95 -9.46 -16.97
CA ARG A 206 8.71 -10.68 -17.26
C ARG A 206 8.16 -11.38 -18.51
N HIS A 207 6.85 -11.61 -18.55
CA HIS A 207 6.23 -12.26 -19.71
C HIS A 207 6.49 -11.51 -21.02
N VAL A 208 6.39 -10.17 -21.03
CA VAL A 208 6.65 -9.37 -22.23
C VAL A 208 8.12 -9.47 -22.67
N PHE A 209 9.07 -9.40 -21.77
CA PHE A 209 10.49 -9.49 -22.07
C PHE A 209 10.93 -10.90 -22.51
N GLU A 210 10.38 -11.93 -21.84
CA GLU A 210 10.60 -13.33 -22.25
C GLU A 210 10.06 -13.61 -23.65
N GLN A 211 8.87 -13.06 -24.01
CA GLN A 211 8.33 -13.13 -25.38
C GLN A 211 9.19 -12.38 -26.41
N ALA A 212 9.91 -11.35 -25.98
CA ALA A 212 10.88 -10.64 -26.81
C ALA A 212 12.25 -11.35 -26.91
N GLY A 213 12.39 -12.53 -26.31
CA GLY A 213 13.61 -13.34 -26.34
C GLY A 213 14.71 -12.91 -25.36
N GLN A 214 14.38 -12.08 -24.36
CA GLN A 214 15.32 -11.64 -23.32
C GLN A 214 15.32 -12.64 -22.15
N HIS A 215 16.49 -12.87 -21.56
CA HIS A 215 16.59 -13.60 -20.31
C HIS A 215 16.18 -12.71 -19.14
N VAL A 216 15.30 -13.23 -18.29
CA VAL A 216 14.75 -12.48 -17.18
C VAL A 216 14.85 -13.29 -15.88
N SER A 217 15.29 -12.65 -14.81
CA SER A 217 15.23 -13.21 -13.46
C SER A 217 14.52 -12.24 -12.51
N SER A 218 14.17 -12.71 -11.29
CA SER A 218 13.43 -11.93 -10.33
C SER A 218 13.84 -12.24 -8.90
N ILE A 219 14.07 -11.20 -8.13
CA ILE A 219 14.40 -11.23 -6.70
C ILE A 219 13.27 -10.59 -5.93
N GLU A 220 12.62 -11.37 -5.08
CA GLU A 220 11.63 -10.85 -4.13
C GLU A 220 12.33 -10.48 -2.81
N MET A 221 12.37 -9.20 -2.48
CA MET A 221 13.01 -8.68 -1.28
C MET A 221 12.44 -9.29 0.01
N ASP A 222 11.16 -9.64 0.01
CA ASP A 222 10.47 -10.25 1.15
C ASP A 222 11.06 -11.62 1.51
N ASN A 223 11.78 -12.29 0.60
CA ASN A 223 12.48 -13.55 0.89
C ASN A 223 13.69 -13.37 1.82
N PHE A 224 14.22 -12.16 1.91
CA PHE A 224 15.33 -11.84 2.83
C PHE A 224 14.89 -11.50 4.25
N LEU A 225 13.58 -11.55 4.57
CA LEU A 225 13.10 -11.31 5.93
C LEU A 225 13.69 -12.33 6.90
N THR A 226 14.12 -11.86 8.06
CA THR A 226 14.52 -12.71 9.21
C THR A 226 13.27 -13.34 9.84
N ASP A 227 13.44 -14.30 10.73
CA ASP A 227 12.34 -14.95 11.44
C ASP A 227 11.49 -13.92 12.20
N ARG A 228 10.16 -14.13 12.22
CA ARG A 228 9.26 -13.22 12.94
C ARG A 228 9.57 -13.17 14.42
N ASP A 229 9.76 -14.32 15.06
CA ASP A 229 10.00 -14.41 16.49
C ASP A 229 11.24 -13.59 16.89
N TYR A 230 12.31 -13.66 16.09
CA TYR A 230 13.48 -12.80 16.26
C TYR A 230 13.13 -11.31 16.17
N ARG A 231 12.37 -10.92 15.16
CA ARG A 231 11.96 -9.50 15.00
C ARG A 231 11.08 -9.00 16.15
N GLU A 232 10.18 -9.84 16.65
CA GLU A 232 9.31 -9.54 17.79
C GLU A 232 10.13 -9.44 19.09
N GLU A 233 11.05 -10.35 19.34
CA GLU A 233 11.95 -10.31 20.49
C GLU A 233 12.84 -9.05 20.51
N LYS A 234 13.31 -8.61 19.33
CA LYS A 234 14.11 -7.39 19.18
C LYS A 234 13.30 -6.11 19.06
N GLY A 235 11.97 -6.18 19.08
CA GLY A 235 11.12 -5.01 18.91
C GLY A 235 11.18 -4.39 17.50
N ILE A 236 11.56 -5.17 16.48
CA ILE A 236 11.61 -4.75 15.08
C ILE A 236 10.20 -4.82 14.50
N PHE A 237 9.43 -3.75 14.63
CA PHE A 237 8.04 -3.71 14.18
C PHE A 237 7.86 -3.14 12.77
N THR A 238 8.87 -2.46 12.25
CA THR A 238 8.86 -1.89 10.89
C THR A 238 9.73 -2.70 9.96
N LEU A 239 9.32 -2.80 8.69
CA LEU A 239 10.17 -3.37 7.65
C LEU A 239 11.25 -2.35 7.29
N GLY A 240 12.48 -2.66 7.61
CA GLY A 240 13.66 -1.87 7.34
C GLY A 240 14.88 -2.79 7.24
N LYS A 241 16.06 -2.21 7.14
CA LYS A 241 17.34 -2.94 7.06
C LYS A 241 17.48 -4.02 8.13
N GLU A 242 17.10 -3.70 9.37
CA GLU A 242 17.18 -4.59 10.54
C GLU A 242 16.26 -5.83 10.46
N ALA A 243 15.21 -5.75 9.62
CA ALA A 243 14.26 -6.85 9.44
C ALA A 243 14.74 -7.88 8.41
N LEU A 244 15.86 -7.61 7.72
CA LEU A 244 16.37 -8.40 6.61
C LEU A 244 17.69 -9.09 6.99
N HIS A 245 18.02 -10.14 6.26
CA HIS A 245 19.39 -10.61 6.06
C HIS A 245 20.10 -9.64 5.11
N PHE A 246 20.41 -8.43 5.60
CA PHE A 246 20.77 -7.31 4.75
C PHE A 246 22.10 -7.51 4.01
N GLU A 247 23.13 -7.99 4.71
CA GLU A 247 24.42 -8.26 4.11
C GLU A 247 24.33 -9.30 2.98
N LEU A 248 23.43 -10.28 3.15
CA LEU A 248 23.18 -11.29 2.13
C LEU A 248 22.40 -10.70 0.94
N PHE A 249 21.49 -9.76 1.20
CA PHE A 249 20.76 -9.05 0.14
C PHE A 249 21.72 -8.18 -0.69
N GLU A 250 22.56 -7.37 -0.05
CA GLU A 250 23.56 -6.53 -0.69
C GLU A 250 24.51 -7.37 -1.55
N GLN A 251 25.12 -8.41 -0.95
CA GLN A 251 26.01 -9.30 -1.65
C GLN A 251 25.35 -10.01 -2.84
N SER A 252 24.08 -10.42 -2.69
CA SER A 252 23.34 -11.06 -3.78
C SER A 252 23.13 -10.11 -4.96
N LEU A 253 22.85 -8.82 -4.72
CA LEU A 253 22.70 -7.83 -5.78
C LEU A 253 24.04 -7.56 -6.47
N GLU A 254 25.12 -7.42 -5.74
CA GLU A 254 26.46 -7.27 -6.31
C GLU A 254 26.86 -8.48 -7.16
N ASP A 255 26.68 -9.68 -6.64
CA ASP A 255 27.09 -10.91 -7.33
C ASP A 255 26.30 -11.11 -8.63
N ILE A 256 24.98 -10.89 -8.61
CA ILE A 256 24.17 -11.09 -9.81
C ILE A 256 24.44 -10.02 -10.89
N THR A 257 24.76 -8.78 -10.51
CA THR A 257 25.18 -7.74 -11.47
C THR A 257 26.52 -8.05 -12.12
N HIS A 258 27.37 -8.83 -11.45
CA HIS A 258 28.62 -9.34 -11.99
C HIS A 258 28.47 -10.67 -12.76
N GLY A 259 27.24 -11.07 -13.07
CA GLY A 259 26.94 -12.26 -13.85
C GLY A 259 27.13 -13.59 -13.09
N LYS A 260 27.13 -13.56 -11.76
CA LYS A 260 27.20 -14.75 -10.94
C LYS A 260 25.80 -15.27 -10.62
N LYS A 261 25.68 -16.60 -10.61
CA LYS A 261 24.51 -17.27 -10.01
C LYS A 261 24.49 -17.01 -8.51
N ILE A 262 23.31 -16.74 -7.97
CA ILE A 262 23.11 -16.48 -6.55
C ILE A 262 22.15 -17.50 -5.91
N SER A 263 22.32 -17.70 -4.61
CA SER A 263 21.46 -18.52 -3.78
C SER A 263 20.93 -17.65 -2.64
N ILE A 264 19.63 -17.36 -2.65
CA ILE A 264 19.00 -16.43 -1.70
C ILE A 264 18.10 -17.15 -0.70
N PRO A 265 17.79 -16.54 0.46
CA PRO A 265 16.83 -17.09 1.40
C PRO A 265 15.47 -17.34 0.77
N ARG A 266 14.73 -18.27 1.35
CA ARG A 266 13.30 -18.48 1.13
C ARG A 266 12.57 -18.14 2.42
N TYR A 267 11.61 -17.22 2.36
CA TYR A 267 10.77 -16.89 3.50
C TYR A 267 9.42 -17.60 3.44
N ASP A 268 9.11 -18.34 4.48
CA ASP A 268 7.81 -18.99 4.64
C ASP A 268 6.82 -18.01 5.30
N PHE A 269 5.85 -17.52 4.55
CA PHE A 269 4.85 -16.55 5.05
C PHE A 269 3.81 -17.18 5.97
N ILE A 270 3.64 -18.50 5.97
CA ILE A 270 2.70 -19.21 6.86
C ILE A 270 3.31 -19.33 8.23
N PHE A 271 4.52 -19.91 8.32
CA PHE A 271 5.26 -20.08 9.56
C PHE A 271 6.04 -18.83 9.97
N ALA A 272 6.18 -17.87 9.05
CA ALA A 272 6.92 -16.62 9.23
C ALA A 272 8.40 -16.81 9.59
N THR A 273 9.03 -17.77 8.93
CA THR A 273 10.43 -18.19 9.15
C THR A 273 11.23 -18.09 7.86
N SER A 274 12.52 -17.76 8.00
CA SER A 274 13.51 -17.80 6.93
C SER A 274 14.16 -19.17 6.83
N SER A 275 14.55 -19.58 5.62
CA SER A 275 15.39 -20.75 5.40
C SER A 275 16.83 -20.58 5.90
N HIS A 276 17.25 -19.36 6.23
CA HIS A 276 18.59 -19.00 6.71
C HIS A 276 18.59 -18.56 8.16
N ASP A 277 19.70 -18.80 8.86
CA ASP A 277 19.94 -18.27 10.20
C ASP A 277 20.37 -16.78 10.14
N LEU A 278 20.56 -16.15 11.30
CA LEU A 278 20.93 -14.73 11.37
C LEU A 278 22.33 -14.42 10.82
N ASN A 279 23.17 -15.43 10.64
CA ASN A 279 24.50 -15.29 10.05
C ASN A 279 24.49 -15.51 8.53
N GLY A 280 23.29 -15.69 7.94
CA GLY A 280 23.13 -15.94 6.51
C GLY A 280 23.42 -17.39 6.09
N ASN A 281 23.57 -18.34 7.03
CA ASN A 281 23.79 -19.75 6.72
C ASN A 281 22.44 -20.47 6.53
N LEU A 282 22.43 -21.42 5.59
CA LEU A 282 21.27 -22.28 5.37
C LEU A 282 20.99 -23.13 6.61
N LYS A 283 19.77 -23.06 7.12
CA LYS A 283 19.31 -23.90 8.24
C LYS A 283 19.20 -25.36 7.83
N PRO A 284 19.38 -26.33 8.77
CA PRO A 284 19.15 -27.76 8.49
C PRO A 284 17.75 -28.00 7.91
N GLY A 285 17.66 -28.59 6.72
CA GLY A 285 16.42 -28.81 5.99
C GLY A 285 15.88 -27.58 5.25
N GLY A 286 16.55 -26.45 5.33
CA GLY A 286 16.20 -25.26 4.55
C GLY A 286 16.43 -25.48 3.05
N VAL A 287 15.61 -24.85 2.22
CA VAL A 287 15.75 -24.87 0.76
C VAL A 287 15.86 -23.43 0.26
N PRO A 288 17.02 -23.03 -0.28
CA PRO A 288 17.18 -21.68 -0.82
C PRO A 288 16.46 -21.51 -2.16
N ILE A 289 16.49 -20.28 -2.68
CA ILE A 289 16.07 -19.98 -4.03
C ILE A 289 17.31 -19.70 -4.87
N GLU A 290 17.48 -20.49 -5.94
CA GLU A 290 18.56 -20.29 -6.90
C GLU A 290 18.10 -19.32 -7.99
N ILE A 291 18.93 -18.31 -8.30
CA ILE A 291 18.66 -17.32 -9.33
C ILE A 291 19.86 -17.22 -10.27
N GLU A 292 19.59 -17.40 -11.55
CA GLU A 292 20.60 -17.24 -12.61
C GLU A 292 20.72 -15.78 -13.03
N PRO A 293 21.90 -15.31 -13.44
CA PRO A 293 22.06 -13.98 -14.04
C PRO A 293 21.26 -13.89 -15.34
N ALA A 294 20.80 -12.68 -15.65
CA ALA A 294 19.91 -12.43 -16.77
C ALA A 294 20.15 -11.05 -17.37
N ASP A 295 19.59 -10.80 -18.57
CA ASP A 295 19.65 -9.47 -19.22
C ASP A 295 18.86 -8.43 -18.41
N ILE A 296 17.72 -8.85 -17.85
CA ILE A 296 16.88 -8.01 -16.98
C ILE A 296 16.63 -8.74 -15.68
N ILE A 297 16.97 -8.10 -14.57
CA ILE A 297 16.82 -8.64 -13.23
C ILE A 297 15.83 -7.74 -12.48
N PHE A 298 14.65 -8.27 -12.21
CA PHE A 298 13.66 -7.56 -11.42
C PHE A 298 13.96 -7.71 -9.93
N ILE A 299 13.79 -6.60 -9.20
CA ILE A 299 13.76 -6.60 -7.73
C ILE A 299 12.40 -6.06 -7.32
N GLU A 300 11.60 -6.84 -6.61
CA GLU A 300 10.36 -6.34 -6.06
C GLU A 300 10.39 -6.31 -4.53
N GLY A 301 9.77 -5.29 -3.95
CA GLY A 301 9.71 -5.17 -2.50
C GLY A 301 9.04 -3.89 -2.02
N ASN A 302 9.03 -3.74 -0.71
CA ASN A 302 8.50 -2.52 -0.12
C ASN A 302 9.49 -1.35 -0.20
N PHE A 303 10.79 -1.62 -0.17
CA PHE A 303 11.83 -0.58 -0.11
C PHE A 303 13.15 -0.96 -0.83
N PRO A 304 13.12 -1.55 -2.05
CA PRO A 304 14.32 -2.10 -2.70
C PRO A 304 15.39 -1.05 -3.04
N PHE A 305 15.03 0.22 -3.19
CA PHE A 305 15.98 1.31 -3.48
C PHE A 305 15.94 2.45 -2.45
N LEU A 306 15.49 2.13 -1.23
CA LEU A 306 15.67 3.01 -0.08
C LEU A 306 17.09 2.95 0.50
N LEU A 307 17.77 1.82 0.31
CA LEU A 307 19.03 1.47 0.93
C LEU A 307 20.19 2.06 0.12
N GLU A 308 20.95 2.96 0.74
CA GLU A 308 22.05 3.69 0.09
C GLU A 308 23.11 2.77 -0.49
N GLU A 309 23.34 1.64 0.20
CA GLU A 309 24.35 0.66 -0.18
C GLU A 309 24.06 -0.01 -1.54
N VAL A 310 22.79 -0.16 -1.91
CA VAL A 310 22.38 -0.88 -3.13
C VAL A 310 21.74 -0.01 -4.20
N ILE A 311 21.34 1.22 -3.88
CA ILE A 311 20.60 2.09 -4.83
C ILE A 311 21.39 2.36 -6.12
N HIS A 312 22.73 2.40 -6.03
CA HIS A 312 23.61 2.65 -7.16
C HIS A 312 23.67 1.49 -8.17
N LEU A 313 23.31 0.26 -7.75
CA LEU A 313 23.24 -0.91 -8.62
C LEU A 313 21.95 -0.92 -9.47
N ILE A 314 20.93 -0.15 -9.08
CA ILE A 314 19.60 -0.21 -9.67
C ILE A 314 19.50 0.77 -10.84
N GLY A 315 19.40 0.22 -12.03
CA GLY A 315 19.35 0.99 -13.28
C GLY A 315 17.99 1.63 -13.57
N ILE A 316 16.87 1.01 -13.15
CA ILE A 316 15.51 1.58 -13.30
C ILE A 316 14.77 1.42 -11.99
N LYS A 317 14.18 2.52 -11.50
CA LYS A 317 13.48 2.60 -10.22
C LYS A 317 12.01 3.00 -10.43
N VAL A 318 11.11 2.08 -10.15
CA VAL A 318 9.66 2.27 -10.31
C VAL A 318 8.97 2.16 -8.96
N VAL A 319 8.09 3.11 -8.65
CA VAL A 319 7.15 2.99 -7.54
C VAL A 319 5.76 2.67 -8.08
N TYR A 320 5.15 1.60 -7.59
CA TYR A 320 3.81 1.17 -7.98
C TYR A 320 2.84 1.41 -6.82
N LEU A 321 1.94 2.38 -7.00
CA LEU A 321 0.99 2.84 -6.00
C LEU A 321 -0.45 2.41 -6.31
N THR A 322 -1.15 2.09 -5.24
CA THR A 322 -2.59 1.89 -5.24
C THR A 322 -3.16 2.48 -3.95
N ASP A 323 -4.34 3.06 -3.99
CA ASP A 323 -4.99 3.70 -2.84
C ASP A 323 -5.17 2.73 -1.65
N ASP A 324 -5.06 3.27 -0.45
CA ASP A 324 -5.10 2.53 0.82
C ASP A 324 -6.36 1.68 1.01
N PRO A 325 -7.58 2.13 0.67
CA PRO A 325 -8.78 1.30 0.75
C PRO A 325 -8.71 0.04 -0.10
N ILE A 326 -8.22 0.16 -1.33
CA ILE A 326 -8.08 -0.96 -2.27
C ILE A 326 -7.03 -1.95 -1.75
N ARG A 327 -5.91 -1.45 -1.24
CA ARG A 327 -4.85 -2.29 -0.66
C ARG A 327 -5.30 -3.01 0.61
N LEU A 328 -6.07 -2.33 1.46
CA LEU A 328 -6.65 -2.95 2.67
C LEU A 328 -7.54 -4.14 2.29
N LYS A 329 -8.43 -3.96 1.31
CA LYS A 329 -9.32 -5.02 0.82
C LYS A 329 -8.53 -6.21 0.25
N ARG A 330 -7.52 -5.96 -0.57
CA ARG A 330 -6.66 -6.99 -1.17
C ARG A 330 -5.84 -7.74 -0.14
N LYS A 331 -5.22 -7.01 0.78
CA LYS A 331 -4.42 -7.59 1.85
C LYS A 331 -5.29 -8.47 2.75
N TRP A 332 -6.49 -7.99 3.09
CA TRP A 332 -7.45 -8.76 3.88
C TRP A 332 -7.76 -10.09 3.21
N LYS A 333 -8.15 -10.06 1.94
CA LYS A 333 -8.45 -11.28 1.18
C LYS A 333 -7.24 -12.22 1.12
N ARG A 334 -6.06 -11.71 0.81
CA ARG A 334 -4.83 -12.51 0.75
C ARG A 334 -4.48 -13.14 2.09
N ASP A 335 -4.53 -12.37 3.17
CA ASP A 335 -4.11 -12.85 4.47
C ASP A 335 -5.11 -13.86 5.07
N ILE A 336 -6.40 -13.73 4.78
CA ILE A 336 -7.41 -14.70 5.21
C ILE A 336 -7.44 -15.95 4.29
N ASP A 337 -7.58 -15.75 2.98
CA ASP A 337 -7.80 -16.85 2.05
C ASP A 337 -6.55 -17.71 1.84
N TYR A 338 -5.38 -17.08 1.71
CA TYR A 338 -4.13 -17.76 1.35
C TYR A 338 -3.19 -17.99 2.53
N ARG A 339 -3.07 -17.03 3.44
CA ARG A 339 -2.14 -17.12 4.58
C ARG A 339 -2.82 -17.62 5.86
N LYS A 340 -4.12 -17.86 5.82
CA LYS A 340 -4.94 -18.37 6.92
C LYS A 340 -4.77 -17.62 8.24
N LYS A 341 -4.59 -16.30 8.16
CA LYS A 341 -4.50 -15.41 9.32
C LYS A 341 -5.90 -14.95 9.69
N TYR A 342 -6.52 -15.66 10.63
CA TYR A 342 -7.93 -15.47 10.97
C TYR A 342 -8.21 -14.37 12.01
N GLU A 343 -7.19 -13.65 12.49
CA GLU A 343 -7.40 -12.57 13.45
C GLU A 343 -7.59 -11.20 12.78
N PRO A 344 -8.84 -10.78 12.53
CA PRO A 344 -9.15 -9.51 11.88
C PRO A 344 -8.58 -8.29 12.60
N THR A 345 -8.46 -8.35 13.91
CA THR A 345 -7.98 -7.27 14.78
C THR A 345 -6.50 -7.00 14.65
N TYR A 346 -5.69 -8.05 14.68
CA TYR A 346 -4.25 -7.96 14.46
C TYR A 346 -3.95 -7.37 13.08
N PHE A 347 -4.70 -7.82 12.06
CA PHE A 347 -4.57 -7.33 10.71
C PHE A 347 -4.84 -5.83 10.58
N ARG A 348 -5.93 -5.33 11.19
CA ARG A 348 -6.30 -3.91 11.13
C ARG A 348 -5.27 -3.03 11.83
N ASN A 349 -4.86 -3.39 13.05
CA ASN A 349 -3.85 -2.66 13.81
C ASN A 349 -2.52 -2.59 13.04
N ARG A 350 -2.11 -3.71 12.45
CA ARG A 350 -0.90 -3.76 11.65
C ARG A 350 -1.02 -2.90 10.41
N PHE A 351 -2.15 -2.94 9.70
CA PHE A 351 -2.35 -2.13 8.51
C PHE A 351 -2.23 -0.64 8.82
N PHE A 352 -2.85 -0.16 9.89
CA PHE A 352 -2.74 1.23 10.31
C PHE A 352 -1.30 1.65 10.58
N LYS A 353 -0.61 0.90 11.42
CA LYS A 353 0.79 1.18 11.76
C LYS A 353 1.68 1.15 10.52
N ASP A 354 1.56 0.08 9.74
CA ASP A 354 2.39 -0.11 8.55
C ASP A 354 2.15 1.00 7.51
N GLN A 355 0.92 1.43 7.28
CA GLN A 355 0.65 2.43 6.26
C GLN A 355 1.25 3.79 6.60
N PHE A 356 1.02 4.27 7.82
CA PHE A 356 1.53 5.56 8.23
C PHE A 356 3.06 5.56 8.36
N ILE A 357 3.60 4.62 9.11
CA ILE A 357 5.06 4.55 9.36
C ILE A 357 5.81 4.29 8.05
N MET A 358 5.38 3.30 7.27
CA MET A 358 6.06 2.95 6.03
C MET A 358 5.95 4.04 4.95
N ALA A 359 4.86 4.81 4.93
CA ALA A 359 4.77 5.94 4.01
C ALA A 359 5.87 6.96 4.27
N GLU A 360 6.13 7.28 5.56
CA GLU A 360 7.17 8.26 5.93
C GLU A 360 8.58 7.72 5.72
N ILE A 361 8.86 6.50 6.24
CA ILE A 361 10.24 6.00 6.32
C ILE A 361 10.69 5.27 5.05
N ALA A 362 9.77 4.81 4.21
CA ALA A 362 10.12 4.00 3.05
C ALA A 362 9.52 4.51 1.74
N TYR A 363 8.20 4.74 1.66
CA TYR A 363 7.59 4.98 0.35
C TYR A 363 7.88 6.38 -0.18
N ARG A 364 7.66 7.43 0.60
CA ARG A 364 7.97 8.81 0.20
C ARG A 364 9.44 9.05 -0.12
N PRO A 365 10.42 8.56 0.68
CA PRO A 365 11.83 8.66 0.32
C PRO A 365 12.16 8.02 -1.03
N GLN A 366 11.61 6.84 -1.33
CA GLN A 366 11.82 6.19 -2.62
C GLN A 366 11.16 6.95 -3.78
N MET A 367 9.97 7.54 -3.55
CA MET A 367 9.30 8.37 -4.54
C MET A 367 10.09 9.64 -4.90
N ALA A 368 10.92 10.12 -3.99
CA ALA A 368 11.78 11.28 -4.22
C ALA A 368 13.07 10.96 -5.00
N VAL A 369 13.33 9.69 -5.31
CA VAL A 369 14.55 9.25 -6.04
C VAL A 369 14.23 8.24 -7.17
N CYS A 370 12.95 7.95 -7.42
CA CYS A 370 12.55 7.02 -8.48
C CYS A 370 12.59 7.65 -9.87
N ASP A 371 12.64 6.81 -10.89
CA ASP A 371 12.49 7.23 -12.30
C ASP A 371 11.01 7.46 -12.65
N MET A 372 10.13 6.59 -12.14
CA MET A 372 8.70 6.61 -12.47
C MET A 372 7.83 6.21 -11.29
N ILE A 373 6.60 6.75 -11.26
CA ILE A 373 5.54 6.32 -10.36
C ILE A 373 4.30 5.94 -11.17
N VAL A 374 3.82 4.73 -10.95
CA VAL A 374 2.52 4.28 -11.44
C VAL A 374 1.49 4.51 -10.34
N ASP A 375 0.64 5.49 -10.52
CA ASP A 375 -0.50 5.73 -9.65
C ASP A 375 -1.74 5.05 -10.23
N THR A 376 -2.02 3.85 -9.76
CA THR A 376 -3.15 3.08 -10.31
C THR A 376 -4.49 3.62 -9.87
N THR A 377 -4.58 4.36 -8.79
CA THR A 377 -5.83 4.99 -8.31
C THR A 377 -6.09 6.31 -9.00
N GLY A 378 -5.09 7.18 -9.06
CA GLY A 378 -5.18 8.43 -9.81
C GLY A 378 -5.15 8.23 -11.32
N ALA A 379 -4.97 6.98 -11.80
CA ALA A 379 -4.88 6.63 -13.21
C ALA A 379 -3.87 7.50 -13.95
N ALA A 380 -2.63 7.52 -13.45
CA ALA A 380 -1.56 8.35 -14.00
C ALA A 380 -0.20 7.66 -13.95
N LEU A 381 0.63 7.97 -14.92
CA LEU A 381 2.05 7.70 -14.92
C LEU A 381 2.80 9.01 -14.68
N TRP A 382 3.65 9.02 -13.67
CA TRP A 382 4.54 10.12 -13.34
C TRP A 382 5.97 9.72 -13.68
N THR A 383 6.75 10.66 -14.16
CA THR A 383 8.17 10.43 -14.50
C THR A 383 8.99 11.64 -14.09
N THR A 384 10.29 11.42 -13.89
CA THR A 384 11.22 12.55 -13.82
C THR A 384 11.27 13.29 -15.16
N PRO A 385 11.68 14.56 -15.20
CA PRO A 385 11.86 15.30 -16.46
C PRO A 385 12.83 14.61 -17.43
N GLU A 386 13.94 14.04 -16.92
CA GLU A 386 14.89 13.27 -17.72
C GLU A 386 14.25 12.07 -18.41
N VAL A 387 13.51 11.28 -17.64
CA VAL A 387 12.80 10.12 -18.20
C VAL A 387 11.75 10.55 -19.20
N ALA A 388 10.99 11.63 -18.93
CA ALA A 388 10.02 12.17 -19.85
C ALA A 388 10.65 12.54 -21.22
N GLU A 389 11.86 13.13 -21.21
CA GLU A 389 12.59 13.45 -22.45
C GLU A 389 12.99 12.19 -23.22
N ILE A 390 13.45 11.14 -22.54
CA ILE A 390 13.77 9.86 -23.19
C ILE A 390 12.52 9.29 -23.84
N LEU A 391 11.41 9.23 -23.09
CA LEU A 391 10.16 8.66 -23.59
C LEU A 391 9.54 9.42 -24.75
N ALA A 392 9.81 10.73 -24.85
CA ALA A 392 9.32 11.56 -25.95
C ALA A 392 10.15 11.44 -27.23
N LYS A 393 11.42 11.00 -27.16
CA LYS A 393 12.36 10.90 -28.30
C LYS A 393 12.35 9.54 -28.97
N VAL A 394 11.92 8.52 -28.32
CA VAL A 394 11.88 7.12 -28.77
C VAL A 394 10.42 6.71 -29.06
#